data_882639471214697e5457f0b487c26de2
#
_entry.id   882639471214697e5457f0b487c26de2
#
_cell.length_a   1.000
_cell.length_b   1.000
_cell.length_c   1.000
_cell.angle_alpha   90.00
_cell.angle_beta   90.00
_cell.angle_gamma   90.00
#
_symmetry.space_group_name_H-M   'P 1'
#
loop_
_entity.id
_entity.type
_entity.pdbx_description
1 polymer ?
#
loop_
_entity_poly.entity_id
_entity_poly.type
_entity_poly.pdbx_seq_one_letter_code
_entity_poly.pdbx_strand_id
1 'polypeptide(L)'
;PVCLASPLRDVYKRQPKEIKNNENRVSLSPSGVHALVEQGHTVLVETNAGMGSYFEDIDYKEAGADIVSEASQVWDVDMVVKVKEPLEVEYQYFKEGLILFTYLHLANEEKLTQALVDNKVIGIAYETVQLPDRSLPLLSPMSEVAGRMATQIGAEFLQKFNGGMGILLGGVPGVPKGKVTIIGGGQAGTNAAKIALGLGADVTVLDVNPKRLQELDDLFDGRVHTIMSNPLNIEMYVKESDLVIGAVLIPGAKAPNLVTEDMIKQMKNGSVIVDIAIDQGGIFETTDKISTHDDPTYIKHGVVHYAVANMPGAVPRTSTLALNNATLPFAQILANKGYREAFKSNHALSLGLNTYKGHVTHQGVAEAFNMKYTTVEDALK
;
A
#
# COMPACT_ATOMS: atom_id res chain seq x y z
N PRO A 1 5.76 3.48 -44.84
CA PRO A 1 5.50 2.25 -44.14
C PRO A 1 5.31 2.57 -42.69
N VAL A 2 4.06 2.44 -42.23
CA VAL A 2 3.69 2.51 -40.83
C VAL A 2 4.32 1.31 -40.18
N CYS A 3 5.33 1.52 -39.37
CA CYS A 3 5.88 0.46 -38.52
C CYS A 3 4.78 0.13 -37.50
N LEU A 4 3.94 -0.85 -37.80
CA LEU A 4 3.08 -1.50 -36.86
C LEU A 4 4.01 -2.10 -35.81
N ALA A 5 3.99 -1.56 -34.58
CA ALA A 5 4.65 -2.19 -33.47
C ALA A 5 4.12 -3.62 -33.38
N SER A 6 4.96 -4.58 -33.73
CA SER A 6 4.66 -6.00 -33.57
C SER A 6 4.21 -6.22 -32.12
N PRO A 7 3.18 -7.06 -31.87
CA PRO A 7 2.94 -7.52 -30.52
C PRO A 7 4.27 -8.07 -30.00
N LEU A 8 4.70 -7.60 -28.83
CA LEU A 8 5.95 -7.98 -28.21
C LEU A 8 5.91 -9.50 -27.95
N ARG A 9 6.37 -10.31 -28.93
CA ARG A 9 6.29 -11.79 -28.88
C ARG A 9 7.28 -12.41 -27.90
N ASP A 10 8.29 -11.65 -27.44
CA ASP A 10 9.26 -12.09 -26.46
C ASP A 10 9.54 -10.96 -25.45
N VAL A 11 8.51 -10.55 -24.68
CA VAL A 11 8.73 -9.56 -23.62
C VAL A 11 9.34 -10.27 -22.42
N TYR A 12 10.60 -10.00 -22.16
CA TYR A 12 11.27 -10.42 -20.93
C TYR A 12 10.69 -9.61 -19.75
N LYS A 13 10.08 -10.29 -18.80
CA LYS A 13 9.57 -9.73 -17.56
C LYS A 13 10.44 -10.20 -16.44
N ARG A 14 10.78 -9.29 -15.50
CA ARG A 14 11.73 -9.65 -14.45
C ARG A 14 11.28 -9.08 -13.12
N GLN A 15 11.56 -9.89 -12.11
CA GLN A 15 11.32 -9.60 -10.72
C GLN A 15 12.66 -9.58 -9.99
N PRO A 16 13.25 -8.39 -9.76
CA PRO A 16 14.41 -8.27 -8.89
C PRO A 16 14.03 -8.57 -7.44
N LYS A 17 15.01 -8.94 -6.67
CA LYS A 17 14.89 -8.99 -5.21
C LYS A 17 14.68 -7.57 -4.67
N GLU A 18 13.74 -7.43 -3.74
CA GLU A 18 13.59 -6.16 -3.02
C GLU A 18 14.77 -5.95 -2.07
N ILE A 19 15.36 -4.77 -2.14
CA ILE A 19 16.55 -4.41 -1.36
C ILE A 19 16.29 -3.32 -0.31
N LYS A 20 15.05 -2.79 -0.27
CA LYS A 20 14.64 -1.86 0.77
C LYS A 20 14.56 -2.57 2.11
N ASN A 21 15.05 -1.94 3.16
CA ASN A 21 15.06 -2.53 4.50
C ASN A 21 13.65 -2.98 4.92
N ASN A 22 13.56 -4.18 5.49
CA ASN A 22 12.31 -4.82 5.93
C ASN A 22 11.26 -5.04 4.81
N GLU A 23 11.66 -4.98 3.52
CA GLU A 23 10.78 -5.36 2.42
C GLU A 23 10.99 -6.82 2.04
N ASN A 24 10.06 -7.66 2.45
CA ASN A 24 10.07 -9.10 2.25
C ASN A 24 8.98 -9.58 1.28
N ARG A 25 8.17 -8.65 0.78
CA ARG A 25 7.19 -8.93 -0.28
C ARG A 25 7.89 -9.12 -1.62
N VAL A 26 7.19 -9.70 -2.55
CA VAL A 26 7.61 -9.86 -3.94
C VAL A 26 6.43 -9.56 -4.87
N SER A 27 6.68 -9.00 -6.03
CA SER A 27 5.62 -8.50 -6.92
C SER A 27 4.85 -9.59 -7.64
N LEU A 28 5.53 -10.70 -7.99
CA LEU A 28 4.94 -11.86 -8.64
C LEU A 28 5.10 -13.09 -7.74
N SER A 29 4.00 -13.74 -7.44
CA SER A 29 4.01 -15.09 -6.85
C SER A 29 4.33 -16.14 -7.92
N PRO A 30 4.68 -17.38 -7.55
CA PRO A 30 4.83 -18.47 -8.53
C PRO A 30 3.60 -18.64 -9.44
N SER A 31 2.38 -18.50 -8.90
CA SER A 31 1.17 -18.55 -9.73
C SER A 31 1.05 -17.39 -10.72
N GLY A 32 1.51 -16.19 -10.34
CA GLY A 32 1.57 -15.04 -11.25
C GLY A 32 2.58 -15.25 -12.37
N VAL A 33 3.74 -15.83 -12.05
CA VAL A 33 4.75 -16.24 -13.04
C VAL A 33 4.15 -17.26 -14.00
N HIS A 34 3.54 -18.33 -13.49
CA HIS A 34 2.91 -19.36 -14.31
C HIS A 34 1.90 -18.77 -15.32
N ALA A 35 1.05 -17.86 -14.86
CA ALA A 35 0.06 -17.21 -15.73
C ALA A 35 0.67 -16.34 -16.84
N LEU A 36 1.86 -15.76 -16.62
CA LEU A 36 2.59 -15.03 -17.65
C LEU A 36 3.30 -15.97 -18.62
N VAL A 37 3.90 -17.06 -18.13
CA VAL A 37 4.58 -18.08 -18.94
C VAL A 37 3.58 -18.80 -19.85
N GLU A 38 2.39 -19.15 -19.38
CA GLU A 38 1.32 -19.75 -20.20
C GLU A 38 0.89 -18.84 -21.36
N GLN A 39 1.05 -17.52 -21.23
CA GLN A 39 0.79 -16.55 -22.29
C GLN A 39 1.98 -16.37 -23.26
N GLY A 40 3.03 -17.17 -23.13
CA GLY A 40 4.20 -17.17 -23.99
C GLY A 40 5.26 -16.13 -23.61
N HIS A 41 5.24 -15.63 -22.37
CA HIS A 41 6.24 -14.68 -21.90
C HIS A 41 7.38 -15.37 -21.17
N THR A 42 8.60 -14.90 -21.37
CA THR A 42 9.75 -15.31 -20.56
C THR A 42 9.78 -14.49 -19.27
N VAL A 43 9.86 -15.16 -18.13
CA VAL A 43 9.93 -14.54 -16.81
C VAL A 43 11.24 -14.90 -16.15
N LEU A 44 11.99 -13.88 -15.71
CA LEU A 44 13.24 -14.06 -14.99
C LEU A 44 13.05 -13.55 -13.55
N VAL A 45 13.48 -14.34 -12.60
CA VAL A 45 13.38 -14.03 -11.17
C VAL A 45 14.79 -14.05 -10.58
N GLU A 46 15.16 -13.00 -9.85
CA GLU A 46 16.42 -12.98 -9.12
C GLU A 46 16.42 -14.03 -8.02
N THR A 47 17.52 -14.73 -7.87
CA THR A 47 17.66 -15.78 -6.84
C THR A 47 17.31 -15.25 -5.46
N ASN A 48 16.58 -16.03 -4.69
CA ASN A 48 16.08 -15.68 -3.35
C ASN A 48 15.14 -14.47 -3.31
N ALA A 49 14.60 -13.97 -4.44
CA ALA A 49 13.68 -12.83 -4.42
C ALA A 49 12.39 -13.12 -3.61
N GLY A 50 11.88 -14.34 -3.68
CA GLY A 50 10.66 -14.76 -2.99
C GLY A 50 10.84 -15.24 -1.56
N MET A 51 12.07 -15.44 -1.09
CA MET A 51 12.36 -16.06 0.22
C MET A 51 11.67 -15.36 1.39
N GLY A 52 11.63 -14.03 1.39
CA GLY A 52 10.96 -13.25 2.43
C GLY A 52 9.44 -13.50 2.52
N SER A 53 8.83 -13.98 1.44
CA SER A 53 7.43 -14.39 1.36
C SER A 53 7.24 -15.92 1.39
N TYR A 54 8.29 -16.67 1.72
CA TYR A 54 8.30 -18.14 1.73
C TYR A 54 7.94 -18.74 0.35
N PHE A 55 8.50 -18.15 -0.72
CA PHE A 55 8.55 -18.74 -2.05
C PHE A 55 10.00 -18.99 -2.41
N GLU A 56 10.36 -20.24 -2.60
CA GLU A 56 11.71 -20.67 -2.93
C GLU A 56 11.96 -20.57 -4.45
N ASP A 57 13.23 -20.54 -4.86
CA ASP A 57 13.61 -20.51 -6.27
C ASP A 57 13.04 -21.71 -7.05
N ILE A 58 12.87 -22.85 -6.38
CA ILE A 58 12.27 -24.03 -7.00
C ILE A 58 10.81 -23.82 -7.36
N ASP A 59 10.03 -23.11 -6.52
CA ASP A 59 8.62 -22.81 -6.81
C ASP A 59 8.48 -21.98 -8.08
N TYR A 60 9.40 -21.04 -8.30
CA TYR A 60 9.45 -20.22 -9.51
C TYR A 60 9.89 -20.99 -10.74
N LYS A 61 10.87 -21.91 -10.60
CA LYS A 61 11.28 -22.81 -11.70
C LYS A 61 10.15 -23.73 -12.12
N GLU A 62 9.44 -24.31 -11.17
CA GLU A 62 8.25 -25.15 -11.44
C GLU A 62 7.12 -24.37 -12.11
N ALA A 63 7.02 -23.06 -11.82
CA ALA A 63 6.10 -22.14 -12.49
C ALA A 63 6.57 -21.71 -13.90
N GLY A 64 7.78 -22.12 -14.34
CA GLY A 64 8.33 -21.85 -15.64
C GLY A 64 9.22 -20.62 -15.74
N ALA A 65 9.67 -20.04 -14.61
CA ALA A 65 10.64 -18.95 -14.62
C ALA A 65 12.09 -19.46 -14.74
N ASP A 66 12.94 -18.63 -15.32
CA ASP A 66 14.38 -18.77 -15.22
C ASP A 66 14.89 -18.01 -13.99
N ILE A 67 15.73 -18.64 -13.17
CA ILE A 67 16.38 -18.01 -12.03
C ILE A 67 17.75 -17.49 -12.43
N VAL A 68 17.99 -16.21 -12.10
CA VAL A 68 19.27 -15.54 -12.39
C VAL A 68 19.92 -15.04 -11.09
N SER A 69 21.27 -15.02 -11.07
CA SER A 69 22.02 -14.70 -9.85
C SER A 69 22.33 -13.21 -9.70
N GLU A 70 22.34 -12.46 -10.80
CA GLU A 70 22.83 -11.09 -10.84
C GLU A 70 21.69 -10.10 -11.09
N ALA A 71 21.62 -9.02 -10.28
CA ALA A 71 20.67 -7.94 -10.47
C ALA A 71 20.76 -7.33 -11.89
N SER A 72 21.96 -7.15 -12.44
CA SER A 72 22.17 -6.65 -13.80
C SER A 72 21.40 -7.45 -14.85
N GLN A 73 21.34 -8.78 -14.69
CA GLN A 73 20.58 -9.64 -15.59
C GLN A 73 19.07 -9.41 -15.47
N VAL A 74 18.58 -9.09 -14.27
CA VAL A 74 17.16 -8.83 -14.01
C VAL A 74 16.72 -7.48 -14.55
N TRP A 75 17.61 -6.50 -14.65
CA TRP A 75 17.28 -5.16 -15.12
C TRP A 75 17.46 -4.97 -16.63
N ASP A 76 18.19 -5.85 -17.32
CA ASP A 76 18.36 -5.75 -18.78
C ASP A 76 17.16 -6.35 -19.53
N VAL A 77 16.00 -5.67 -19.50
CA VAL A 77 14.71 -6.15 -20.02
C VAL A 77 13.81 -5.06 -20.52
N ASP A 78 12.62 -5.48 -20.98
CA ASP A 78 11.55 -4.56 -21.40
C ASP A 78 10.67 -4.12 -20.25
N MET A 79 10.40 -5.00 -19.26
CA MET A 79 9.53 -4.67 -18.13
C MET A 79 10.04 -5.27 -16.82
N VAL A 80 10.26 -4.41 -15.83
CA VAL A 80 10.54 -4.77 -14.43
C VAL A 80 9.26 -4.56 -13.61
N VAL A 81 8.93 -5.58 -12.80
CA VAL A 81 7.82 -5.55 -11.84
C VAL A 81 8.41 -5.65 -10.44
N LYS A 82 8.13 -4.68 -9.60
CA LYS A 82 8.62 -4.59 -8.21
C LYS A 82 7.46 -4.31 -7.24
N VAL A 83 7.75 -4.36 -5.96
CA VAL A 83 6.82 -3.89 -4.92
C VAL A 83 7.13 -2.44 -4.57
N LYS A 84 8.38 -2.12 -4.28
CA LYS A 84 8.81 -0.78 -3.85
C LYS A 84 9.56 -0.03 -4.94
N GLU A 85 9.59 1.28 -4.78
CA GLU A 85 10.40 2.17 -5.60
C GLU A 85 11.87 1.74 -5.63
N PRO A 86 12.55 1.87 -6.79
CA PRO A 86 13.98 1.61 -6.89
C PRO A 86 14.80 2.54 -5.98
N LEU A 87 15.86 2.00 -5.38
CA LEU A 87 16.85 2.77 -4.63
C LEU A 87 17.98 3.27 -5.56
N GLU A 88 18.76 4.26 -5.11
CA GLU A 88 19.83 4.91 -5.92
C GLU A 88 20.80 3.89 -6.55
N VAL A 89 21.09 2.78 -5.87
CA VAL A 89 21.95 1.72 -6.38
C VAL A 89 21.37 0.98 -7.59
N GLU A 90 20.05 1.05 -7.79
CA GLU A 90 19.34 0.43 -8.92
C GLU A 90 19.25 1.37 -10.14
N TYR A 91 19.47 2.71 -9.99
CA TYR A 91 19.35 3.68 -11.09
C TYR A 91 20.34 3.43 -12.22
N GLN A 92 21.49 2.80 -11.94
CA GLN A 92 22.48 2.42 -12.96
C GLN A 92 21.93 1.44 -14.01
N TYR A 93 20.82 0.77 -13.73
CA TYR A 93 20.19 -0.17 -14.63
C TYR A 93 19.10 0.47 -15.49
N PHE A 94 18.76 1.74 -15.25
CA PHE A 94 17.74 2.41 -16.03
C PHE A 94 18.18 2.62 -17.46
N LYS A 95 17.29 2.34 -18.40
CA LYS A 95 17.51 2.53 -19.83
C LYS A 95 16.27 3.07 -20.53
N GLU A 96 16.47 3.72 -21.67
CA GLU A 96 15.36 4.23 -22.47
C GLU A 96 14.40 3.10 -22.87
N GLY A 97 13.12 3.32 -22.61
CA GLY A 97 12.04 2.39 -22.94
C GLY A 97 11.79 1.28 -21.92
N LEU A 98 12.60 1.17 -20.86
CA LEU A 98 12.30 0.26 -19.75
C LEU A 98 10.95 0.60 -19.15
N ILE A 99 10.07 -0.38 -19.04
CA ILE A 99 8.82 -0.28 -18.30
C ILE A 99 9.09 -0.67 -16.85
N LEU A 100 8.79 0.24 -15.93
CA LEU A 100 8.87 0.00 -14.51
C LEU A 100 7.45 0.05 -13.92
N PHE A 101 6.94 -1.09 -13.44
CA PHE A 101 5.60 -1.25 -12.89
C PHE A 101 5.68 -1.62 -11.42
N THR A 102 5.44 -0.67 -10.53
CA THR A 102 5.67 -0.78 -9.07
C THR A 102 4.98 0.36 -8.32
N TYR A 103 4.99 0.35 -6.98
CA TYR A 103 4.80 1.58 -6.20
C TYR A 103 6.00 2.49 -6.43
N LEU A 104 5.77 3.73 -6.83
CA LEU A 104 6.83 4.70 -7.14
C LEU A 104 6.93 5.84 -6.14
N HIS A 105 5.81 6.28 -5.58
CA HIS A 105 5.72 7.39 -4.61
C HIS A 105 6.45 8.67 -5.06
N LEU A 106 6.47 8.95 -6.38
CA LEU A 106 7.34 9.96 -6.99
C LEU A 106 7.18 11.36 -6.42
N ALA A 107 6.00 11.74 -5.93
CA ALA A 107 5.81 13.05 -5.31
C ALA A 107 6.67 13.29 -4.04
N ASN A 108 7.25 12.22 -3.47
CA ASN A 108 8.15 12.27 -2.31
C ASN A 108 9.60 11.90 -2.69
N GLU A 109 9.87 11.52 -3.95
CA GLU A 109 11.12 10.92 -4.40
C GLU A 109 11.72 11.72 -5.57
N GLU A 110 12.26 12.93 -5.27
CA GLU A 110 12.80 13.85 -6.28
C GLU A 110 13.92 13.21 -7.11
N LYS A 111 14.89 12.55 -6.45
CA LYS A 111 16.04 11.93 -7.13
C LYS A 111 15.59 10.79 -8.05
N LEU A 112 14.65 9.96 -7.61
CA LEU A 112 14.10 8.90 -8.43
C LEU A 112 13.34 9.47 -9.62
N THR A 113 12.51 10.50 -9.39
CA THR A 113 11.76 11.16 -10.46
C THR A 113 12.72 11.70 -11.54
N GLN A 114 13.79 12.39 -11.14
CA GLN A 114 14.78 12.90 -12.07
C GLN A 114 15.51 11.76 -12.81
N ALA A 115 15.90 10.68 -12.10
CA ALA A 115 16.57 9.55 -12.72
C ALA A 115 15.69 8.84 -13.75
N LEU A 116 14.38 8.68 -13.49
CA LEU A 116 13.43 8.10 -14.45
C LEU A 116 13.27 8.99 -15.69
N VAL A 117 13.22 10.31 -15.51
CA VAL A 117 13.11 11.29 -16.59
C VAL A 117 14.37 11.29 -17.45
N ASP A 118 15.56 11.38 -16.85
CA ASP A 118 16.84 11.46 -17.55
C ASP A 118 17.12 10.19 -18.37
N ASN A 119 16.76 9.01 -17.84
CA ASN A 119 16.92 7.73 -18.51
C ASN A 119 15.71 7.34 -19.38
N LYS A 120 14.71 8.22 -19.51
CA LYS A 120 13.50 8.04 -20.33
C LYS A 120 12.74 6.73 -20.02
N VAL A 121 12.69 6.35 -18.74
CA VAL A 121 11.98 5.19 -18.24
C VAL A 121 10.46 5.43 -18.33
N ILE A 122 9.72 4.37 -18.65
CA ILE A 122 8.26 4.34 -18.63
C ILE A 122 7.82 3.91 -17.23
N GLY A 123 7.63 4.88 -16.34
CA GLY A 123 7.25 4.66 -14.96
C GLY A 123 5.74 4.57 -14.79
N ILE A 124 5.25 3.40 -14.40
CA ILE A 124 3.82 3.12 -14.15
C ILE A 124 3.65 2.83 -12.67
N ALA A 125 3.03 3.76 -11.96
CA ALA A 125 2.86 3.70 -10.52
C ALA A 125 1.58 2.95 -10.14
N TYR A 126 1.68 1.95 -9.27
CA TYR A 126 0.53 1.21 -8.75
C TYR A 126 -0.49 2.13 -8.07
N GLU A 127 -0.01 3.07 -7.27
CA GLU A 127 -0.83 3.96 -6.46
C GLU A 127 -1.61 5.00 -7.25
N THR A 128 -1.32 5.16 -8.54
CA THR A 128 -2.03 6.12 -9.42
C THR A 128 -2.89 5.44 -10.48
N VAL A 129 -2.86 4.10 -10.57
CA VAL A 129 -3.86 3.36 -11.36
C VAL A 129 -5.23 3.55 -10.71
N GLN A 130 -6.15 4.19 -11.44
CA GLN A 130 -7.44 4.59 -10.88
C GLN A 130 -8.61 4.18 -11.78
N LEU A 131 -9.62 3.53 -11.18
CA LEU A 131 -10.86 3.13 -11.87
C LEU A 131 -11.81 4.33 -12.04
N PRO A 132 -12.84 4.21 -12.91
CA PRO A 132 -13.81 5.30 -13.15
C PRO A 132 -14.57 5.75 -11.90
N ASP A 133 -14.76 4.89 -10.92
CA ASP A 133 -15.34 5.18 -9.61
C ASP A 133 -14.37 5.86 -8.63
N ARG A 134 -13.16 6.21 -9.12
CA ARG A 134 -12.04 6.78 -8.37
C ARG A 134 -11.38 5.84 -7.37
N SER A 135 -11.74 4.58 -7.34
CA SER A 135 -11.03 3.60 -6.53
C SER A 135 -9.61 3.34 -7.07
N LEU A 136 -8.70 2.97 -6.16
CA LEU A 136 -7.30 2.68 -6.44
C LEU A 136 -7.06 1.16 -6.29
N PRO A 137 -7.32 0.36 -7.33
CA PRO A 137 -7.39 -1.10 -7.23
C PRO A 137 -6.07 -1.74 -6.80
N LEU A 138 -4.93 -1.11 -7.10
CA LEU A 138 -3.62 -1.66 -6.76
C LEU A 138 -3.13 -1.19 -5.38
N LEU A 139 -3.73 -0.14 -4.80
CA LEU A 139 -3.47 0.30 -3.44
C LEU A 139 -4.40 -0.40 -2.42
N SER A 140 -5.63 -0.70 -2.83
CA SER A 140 -6.66 -1.30 -1.97
C SER A 140 -6.19 -2.57 -1.23
N PRO A 141 -5.48 -3.54 -1.83
CA PRO A 141 -5.04 -4.74 -1.13
C PRO A 141 -4.15 -4.43 0.08
N MET A 142 -3.25 -3.45 -0.04
CA MET A 142 -2.38 -3.05 1.07
C MET A 142 -3.15 -2.33 2.16
N SER A 143 -4.14 -1.51 1.80
CA SER A 143 -5.06 -0.89 2.77
C SER A 143 -5.90 -1.93 3.52
N GLU A 144 -6.33 -3.01 2.85
CA GLU A 144 -7.06 -4.10 3.49
C GLU A 144 -6.17 -4.86 4.49
N VAL A 145 -4.94 -5.19 4.10
CA VAL A 145 -3.99 -5.86 4.99
C VAL A 145 -3.67 -4.97 6.18
N ALA A 146 -3.35 -3.68 5.96
CA ALA A 146 -3.05 -2.74 7.03
C ALA A 146 -4.20 -2.59 8.02
N GLY A 147 -5.44 -2.44 7.53
CA GLY A 147 -6.63 -2.35 8.38
C GLY A 147 -6.82 -3.59 9.27
N ARG A 148 -6.70 -4.78 8.69
CA ARG A 148 -6.82 -6.05 9.45
C ARG A 148 -5.71 -6.18 10.50
N MET A 149 -4.48 -5.84 10.13
CA MET A 149 -3.34 -5.86 11.05
C MET A 149 -3.49 -4.86 12.19
N ALA A 150 -4.00 -3.66 11.93
CA ALA A 150 -4.13 -2.62 12.94
C ALA A 150 -4.91 -3.09 14.18
N THR A 151 -5.98 -3.85 13.97
CA THR A 151 -6.75 -4.42 15.08
C THR A 151 -5.99 -5.54 15.80
N GLN A 152 -5.30 -6.44 15.07
CA GLN A 152 -4.50 -7.51 15.67
C GLN A 152 -3.38 -6.93 16.54
N ILE A 153 -2.66 -5.96 16.00
CA ILE A 153 -1.59 -5.22 16.69
C ILE A 153 -2.15 -4.49 17.91
N GLY A 154 -3.26 -3.77 17.74
CA GLY A 154 -3.91 -3.08 18.85
C GLY A 154 -4.29 -4.04 19.99
N ALA A 155 -4.84 -5.21 19.66
CA ALA A 155 -5.18 -6.23 20.63
C ALA A 155 -3.94 -6.81 21.35
N GLU A 156 -2.83 -6.99 20.63
CA GLU A 156 -1.56 -7.45 21.17
C GLU A 156 -0.98 -6.42 22.16
N PHE A 157 -0.93 -5.14 21.77
CA PHE A 157 -0.38 -4.09 22.63
C PHE A 157 -1.31 -3.66 23.77
N LEU A 158 -2.58 -4.06 23.79
CA LEU A 158 -3.44 -3.94 24.96
C LEU A 158 -3.06 -4.92 26.08
N GLN A 159 -2.26 -5.95 25.79
CA GLN A 159 -1.77 -6.88 26.81
C GLN A 159 -0.78 -6.19 27.75
N LYS A 160 -0.83 -6.58 29.03
CA LYS A 160 -0.01 -5.95 30.08
C LYS A 160 1.49 -6.00 29.81
N PHE A 161 1.97 -7.10 29.26
CA PHE A 161 3.40 -7.32 28.98
C PHE A 161 3.93 -6.47 27.82
N ASN A 162 3.03 -5.93 26.99
CA ASN A 162 3.35 -5.06 25.86
C ASN A 162 3.08 -3.56 26.16
N GLY A 163 2.90 -3.21 27.44
CA GLY A 163 2.68 -1.83 27.89
C GLY A 163 1.21 -1.43 28.02
N GLY A 164 0.28 -2.27 27.58
CA GLY A 164 -1.17 -2.02 27.64
C GLY A 164 -1.76 -2.20 29.03
N MET A 165 -3.03 -1.82 29.18
CA MET A 165 -3.74 -1.88 30.46
C MET A 165 -4.26 -3.30 30.81
N GLY A 166 -4.07 -4.30 29.94
CA GLY A 166 -4.46 -5.69 30.20
C GLY A 166 -5.91 -5.99 29.84
N ILE A 167 -6.42 -5.47 28.73
CA ILE A 167 -7.78 -5.68 28.25
C ILE A 167 -7.82 -6.73 27.16
N LEU A 168 -8.84 -7.61 27.22
CA LEU A 168 -9.26 -8.49 26.14
C LEU A 168 -10.40 -7.84 25.36
N LEU A 169 -10.23 -7.58 24.06
CA LEU A 169 -11.22 -6.84 23.24
C LEU A 169 -12.61 -7.46 23.27
N GLY A 170 -12.73 -8.78 23.25
CA GLY A 170 -14.04 -9.47 23.31
C GLY A 170 -14.69 -9.50 24.68
N GLY A 171 -13.99 -9.12 25.74
CA GLY A 171 -14.43 -9.35 27.11
C GLY A 171 -14.64 -10.83 27.42
N VAL A 172 -15.35 -11.12 28.50
CA VAL A 172 -15.89 -12.44 28.86
C VAL A 172 -17.23 -12.25 29.55
N PRO A 173 -18.07 -13.30 29.72
CA PRO A 173 -19.32 -13.15 30.45
C PRO A 173 -19.14 -12.47 31.81
N GLY A 174 -19.86 -11.37 32.03
CA GLY A 174 -19.75 -10.53 33.23
C GLY A 174 -18.65 -9.45 33.20
N VAL A 175 -17.83 -9.40 32.14
CA VAL A 175 -16.81 -8.35 31.91
C VAL A 175 -17.10 -7.62 30.60
N PRO A 176 -17.07 -6.26 30.59
CA PRO A 176 -17.36 -5.50 29.39
C PRO A 176 -16.36 -5.80 28.25
N LYS A 177 -16.81 -5.58 27.02
CA LYS A 177 -15.98 -5.59 25.82
C LYS A 177 -15.05 -4.37 25.80
N GLY A 178 -13.89 -4.52 25.16
CA GLY A 178 -13.03 -3.39 24.86
C GLY A 178 -13.64 -2.48 23.79
N LYS A 179 -13.48 -1.17 23.97
CA LYS A 179 -13.97 -0.14 23.05
C LYS A 179 -12.91 0.17 21.98
N VAL A 180 -13.28 -0.02 20.72
CA VAL A 180 -12.43 0.27 19.56
C VAL A 180 -13.04 1.41 18.76
N THR A 181 -12.31 2.51 18.64
CA THR A 181 -12.69 3.62 17.78
C THR A 181 -11.79 3.67 16.54
N ILE A 182 -12.42 3.73 15.36
CA ILE A 182 -11.76 3.79 14.07
C ILE A 182 -12.10 5.13 13.42
N ILE A 183 -11.09 5.94 13.12
CA ILE A 183 -11.23 7.25 12.49
C ILE A 183 -10.89 7.09 11.01
N GLY A 184 -11.92 7.22 10.16
CA GLY A 184 -11.87 6.95 8.71
C GLY A 184 -12.50 5.61 8.35
N GLY A 185 -13.64 5.64 7.65
CA GLY A 185 -14.40 4.46 7.19
C GLY A 185 -14.01 3.94 5.81
N GLY A 186 -12.84 4.32 5.27
CA GLY A 186 -12.33 3.84 3.99
C GLY A 186 -11.97 2.35 3.98
N GLN A 187 -11.17 1.90 3.00
CA GLN A 187 -10.77 0.47 2.89
C GLN A 187 -10.07 -0.04 4.15
N ALA A 188 -9.09 0.70 4.67
CA ALA A 188 -8.35 0.30 5.87
C ALA A 188 -9.28 0.27 7.10
N GLY A 189 -10.06 1.33 7.33
CA GLY A 189 -10.97 1.40 8.49
C GLY A 189 -12.07 0.33 8.46
N THR A 190 -12.64 0.05 7.28
CA THR A 190 -13.61 -1.04 7.12
C THR A 190 -13.02 -2.40 7.49
N ASN A 191 -11.78 -2.67 7.07
CA ASN A 191 -11.12 -3.93 7.37
C ASN A 191 -10.67 -4.01 8.83
N ALA A 192 -10.30 -2.88 9.45
CA ALA A 192 -10.07 -2.80 10.88
C ALA A 192 -11.36 -3.13 11.67
N ALA A 193 -12.50 -2.54 11.27
CA ALA A 193 -13.80 -2.81 11.88
C ALA A 193 -14.22 -4.29 11.76
N LYS A 194 -13.99 -4.91 10.60
CA LYS A 194 -14.27 -6.36 10.41
C LYS A 194 -13.54 -7.23 11.44
N ILE A 195 -12.25 -6.95 11.66
CA ILE A 195 -11.45 -7.74 12.62
C ILE A 195 -11.84 -7.39 14.06
N ALA A 196 -12.04 -6.12 14.39
CA ALA A 196 -12.45 -5.70 15.73
C ALA A 196 -13.80 -6.33 16.13
N LEU A 197 -14.77 -6.30 15.22
CA LEU A 197 -16.06 -6.96 15.40
C LEU A 197 -15.91 -8.49 15.53
N GLY A 198 -15.04 -9.09 14.69
CA GLY A 198 -14.72 -10.54 14.76
C GLY A 198 -14.08 -10.95 16.06
N LEU A 199 -13.29 -10.09 16.70
CA LEU A 199 -12.73 -10.30 18.05
C LEU A 199 -13.75 -10.00 19.17
N GLY A 200 -14.96 -9.57 18.84
CA GLY A 200 -16.04 -9.33 19.78
C GLY A 200 -15.99 -7.96 20.47
N ALA A 201 -15.20 -7.01 19.98
CA ALA A 201 -15.11 -5.66 20.54
C ALA A 201 -16.40 -4.86 20.39
N ASP A 202 -16.52 -3.78 21.16
CA ASP A 202 -17.48 -2.70 20.93
C ASP A 202 -16.85 -1.68 19.97
N VAL A 203 -17.40 -1.59 18.74
CA VAL A 203 -16.74 -0.93 17.61
C VAL A 203 -17.50 0.31 17.17
N THR A 204 -16.80 1.43 17.10
CA THR A 204 -17.29 2.68 16.52
C THR A 204 -16.43 3.11 15.33
N VAL A 205 -17.04 3.49 14.22
CA VAL A 205 -16.36 4.06 13.04
C VAL A 205 -16.82 5.49 12.84
N LEU A 206 -15.86 6.42 12.71
CA LEU A 206 -16.10 7.81 12.39
C LEU A 206 -15.71 8.11 10.94
N ASP A 207 -16.60 8.72 10.17
CA ASP A 207 -16.31 9.22 8.82
C ASP A 207 -17.03 10.56 8.58
N VAL A 208 -16.48 11.39 7.70
CA VAL A 208 -17.07 12.68 7.30
C VAL A 208 -18.16 12.52 6.25
N ASN A 209 -18.27 11.37 5.58
CA ASN A 209 -19.18 11.11 4.49
C ASN A 209 -20.42 10.33 4.97
N PRO A 210 -21.62 10.95 5.02
CA PRO A 210 -22.83 10.29 5.48
C PRO A 210 -23.19 9.05 4.65
N LYS A 211 -22.95 9.08 3.34
CA LYS A 211 -23.18 7.93 2.46
C LYS A 211 -22.29 6.75 2.85
N ARG A 212 -21.03 7.04 3.19
CA ARG A 212 -20.10 6.00 3.64
C ARG A 212 -20.54 5.40 4.99
N LEU A 213 -21.02 6.21 5.90
CA LEU A 213 -21.57 5.74 7.18
C LEU A 213 -22.78 4.82 6.97
N GLN A 214 -23.68 5.16 6.04
CA GLN A 214 -24.80 4.30 5.66
C GLN A 214 -24.32 2.96 5.08
N GLU A 215 -23.37 2.98 4.15
CA GLU A 215 -22.77 1.75 3.56
C GLU A 215 -22.14 0.85 4.64
N LEU A 216 -21.54 1.44 5.66
CA LEU A 216 -20.95 0.70 6.78
C LEU A 216 -22.02 0.12 7.71
N ASP A 217 -23.09 0.87 7.97
CA ASP A 217 -24.22 0.39 8.75
C ASP A 217 -24.86 -0.83 8.09
N ASP A 218 -25.15 -0.74 6.80
CA ASP A 218 -25.68 -1.84 5.99
C ASP A 218 -24.71 -3.03 5.96
N LEU A 219 -23.40 -2.78 5.76
CA LEU A 219 -22.37 -3.82 5.68
C LEU A 219 -22.24 -4.63 6.98
N PHE A 220 -22.36 -3.96 8.11
CA PHE A 220 -22.17 -4.55 9.43
C PHE A 220 -23.49 -4.92 10.13
N ASP A 221 -24.61 -4.75 9.45
CA ASP A 221 -25.94 -5.11 9.98
C ASP A 221 -26.22 -4.44 11.35
N GLY A 222 -25.89 -3.14 11.45
CA GLY A 222 -26.05 -2.33 12.66
C GLY A 222 -25.17 -2.73 13.85
N ARG A 223 -24.19 -3.65 13.66
CA ARG A 223 -23.32 -4.13 14.75
C ARG A 223 -22.11 -3.23 15.01
N VAL A 224 -21.93 -2.18 14.22
CA VAL A 224 -20.89 -1.17 14.36
C VAL A 224 -21.58 0.17 14.53
N HIS A 225 -21.16 0.96 15.52
CA HIS A 225 -21.65 2.32 15.66
C HIS A 225 -21.03 3.21 14.56
N THR A 226 -21.87 3.86 13.78
CA THR A 226 -21.43 4.77 12.71
C THR A 226 -21.69 6.21 13.11
N ILE A 227 -20.65 7.03 13.20
CA ILE A 227 -20.70 8.38 13.78
C ILE A 227 -20.09 9.40 12.80
N MET A 228 -20.72 10.56 12.68
CA MET A 228 -20.13 11.68 11.92
C MET A 228 -18.83 12.15 12.54
N SER A 229 -17.78 12.19 11.73
CA SER A 229 -16.46 12.68 12.14
C SER A 229 -16.50 14.22 12.23
N ASN A 230 -16.37 14.73 13.44
CA ASN A 230 -16.15 16.14 13.75
C ASN A 230 -15.31 16.23 15.04
N PRO A 231 -14.71 17.38 15.37
CA PRO A 231 -13.82 17.48 16.53
C PRO A 231 -14.43 17.02 17.85
N LEU A 232 -15.70 17.35 18.11
CA LEU A 232 -16.39 16.98 19.34
C LEU A 232 -16.59 15.47 19.46
N ASN A 233 -17.06 14.83 18.38
CA ASN A 233 -17.27 13.38 18.36
C ASN A 233 -15.93 12.63 18.44
N ILE A 234 -14.90 13.11 17.73
CA ILE A 234 -13.55 12.51 17.83
C ILE A 234 -13.07 12.55 19.28
N GLU A 235 -13.12 13.71 19.95
CA GLU A 235 -12.71 13.85 21.34
C GLU A 235 -13.46 12.90 22.26
N MET A 236 -14.78 12.84 22.15
CA MET A 236 -15.62 11.99 23.00
C MET A 236 -15.26 10.51 22.85
N TYR A 237 -15.16 10.02 21.62
CA TYR A 237 -14.91 8.60 21.38
C TYR A 237 -13.43 8.21 21.62
N VAL A 238 -12.47 9.08 21.32
CA VAL A 238 -11.04 8.85 21.64
C VAL A 238 -10.86 8.70 23.14
N LYS A 239 -11.40 9.60 23.95
CA LYS A 239 -11.30 9.57 25.41
C LYS A 239 -11.82 8.27 26.03
N GLU A 240 -12.89 7.71 25.50
CA GLU A 240 -13.54 6.50 26.05
C GLU A 240 -12.90 5.20 25.55
N SER A 241 -12.08 5.27 24.50
CA SER A 241 -11.54 4.09 23.81
C SER A 241 -10.41 3.42 24.58
N ASP A 242 -10.33 2.11 24.40
CA ASP A 242 -9.19 1.30 24.80
C ASP A 242 -8.20 1.15 23.63
N LEU A 243 -8.72 1.15 22.38
CA LEU A 243 -7.95 1.14 21.14
C LEU A 243 -8.50 2.20 20.17
N VAL A 244 -7.64 3.07 19.65
CA VAL A 244 -7.97 4.00 18.57
C VAL A 244 -7.15 3.67 17.33
N ILE A 245 -7.81 3.53 16.18
CA ILE A 245 -7.17 3.24 14.89
C ILE A 245 -7.36 4.43 13.95
N GLY A 246 -6.25 5.03 13.53
CA GLY A 246 -6.21 6.09 12.52
C GLY A 246 -6.16 5.49 11.11
N ALA A 247 -7.22 5.69 10.31
CA ALA A 247 -7.37 5.09 8.99
C ALA A 247 -7.80 6.10 7.91
N VAL A 248 -7.44 7.38 8.08
CA VAL A 248 -7.75 8.44 7.10
C VAL A 248 -6.60 8.55 6.10
N LEU A 249 -6.93 8.41 4.83
CA LEU A 249 -6.02 8.57 3.71
C LEU A 249 -6.60 9.62 2.75
N ILE A 250 -5.81 10.64 2.45
CA ILE A 250 -6.13 11.62 1.42
C ILE A 250 -5.14 11.40 0.27
N PRO A 251 -5.58 10.91 -0.90
CA PRO A 251 -4.68 10.65 -2.02
C PRO A 251 -3.88 11.89 -2.41
N GLY A 252 -2.55 11.77 -2.42
CA GLY A 252 -1.65 12.85 -2.83
C GLY A 252 -1.50 14.02 -1.84
N ALA A 253 -2.04 13.92 -0.62
CA ALA A 253 -1.93 14.96 0.40
C ALA A 253 -1.57 14.39 1.78
N LYS A 254 -0.98 15.24 2.61
CA LYS A 254 -0.72 14.90 4.01
C LYS A 254 -2.05 14.72 4.76
N ALA A 255 -2.13 13.69 5.59
CA ALA A 255 -3.26 13.50 6.48
C ALA A 255 -3.39 14.70 7.47
N PRO A 256 -4.60 15.20 7.74
CA PRO A 256 -4.79 16.24 8.77
C PRO A 256 -4.62 15.66 10.17
N ASN A 257 -4.09 16.44 11.10
CA ASN A 257 -4.11 16.08 12.52
C ASN A 257 -5.55 16.15 13.04
N LEU A 258 -6.19 15.02 13.21
CA LEU A 258 -7.56 14.89 13.66
C LEU A 258 -7.67 14.67 15.17
N VAL A 259 -6.66 14.03 15.76
CA VAL A 259 -6.57 13.73 17.18
C VAL A 259 -5.46 14.56 17.78
N THR A 260 -5.84 15.53 18.63
CA THR A 260 -4.89 16.44 19.29
C THR A 260 -4.17 15.77 20.46
N GLU A 261 -3.04 16.34 20.86
CA GLU A 261 -2.32 15.89 22.04
C GLU A 261 -3.18 15.95 23.31
N ASP A 262 -4.07 16.96 23.44
CA ASP A 262 -4.95 17.10 24.59
C ASP A 262 -6.04 16.02 24.65
N MET A 263 -6.50 15.52 23.51
CA MET A 263 -7.39 14.35 23.44
C MET A 263 -6.66 13.09 23.92
N ILE A 264 -5.40 12.89 23.53
CA ILE A 264 -4.58 11.74 23.96
C ILE A 264 -4.31 11.79 25.47
N LYS A 265 -4.06 12.96 26.05
CA LYS A 265 -3.90 13.13 27.51
C LYS A 265 -5.13 12.71 28.31
N GLN A 266 -6.30 12.71 27.68
CA GLN A 266 -7.57 12.31 28.32
C GLN A 266 -7.86 10.80 28.18
N MET A 267 -7.09 10.07 27.38
CA MET A 267 -7.23 8.61 27.27
C MET A 267 -6.78 7.91 28.54
N LYS A 268 -7.28 6.69 28.74
CA LYS A 268 -6.86 5.84 29.86
C LYS A 268 -5.41 5.43 29.72
N ASN A 269 -4.66 5.41 30.81
CA ASN A 269 -3.30 4.87 30.81
C ASN A 269 -3.28 3.41 30.34
N GLY A 270 -2.40 3.08 29.38
CA GLY A 270 -2.31 1.76 28.78
C GLY A 270 -3.32 1.50 27.66
N SER A 271 -4.09 2.53 27.24
CA SER A 271 -4.77 2.50 25.93
C SER A 271 -3.76 2.48 24.80
N VAL A 272 -4.22 2.05 23.62
CA VAL A 272 -3.37 1.89 22.43
C VAL A 272 -3.88 2.77 21.31
N ILE A 273 -2.99 3.43 20.57
CA ILE A 273 -3.28 4.00 19.27
C ILE A 273 -2.48 3.31 18.19
N VAL A 274 -3.10 3.08 17.03
CA VAL A 274 -2.47 2.53 15.82
C VAL A 274 -2.72 3.50 14.68
N ASP A 275 -1.65 4.13 14.17
CA ASP A 275 -1.72 5.09 13.09
C ASP A 275 -1.36 4.43 11.75
N ILE A 276 -2.38 3.98 10.99
CA ILE A 276 -2.17 3.41 9.65
C ILE A 276 -1.72 4.50 8.66
N ALA A 277 -2.08 5.75 8.91
CA ALA A 277 -1.81 6.88 8.02
C ALA A 277 -0.41 7.48 8.21
N ILE A 278 0.45 6.88 9.03
CA ILE A 278 1.77 7.43 9.38
C ILE A 278 2.66 7.68 8.16
N ASP A 279 2.57 6.86 7.12
CA ASP A 279 3.29 7.05 5.84
C ASP A 279 2.97 8.39 5.17
N GLN A 280 1.84 9.01 5.51
CA GLN A 280 1.36 10.31 5.02
C GLN A 280 1.31 11.37 6.13
N GLY A 281 2.11 11.20 7.18
CA GLY A 281 2.26 12.12 8.29
C GLY A 281 1.37 11.84 9.49
N GLY A 282 0.49 10.82 9.42
CA GLY A 282 -0.37 10.41 10.54
C GLY A 282 -1.55 11.36 10.81
N ILE A 283 -2.50 10.90 11.62
CA ILE A 283 -3.66 11.71 12.03
C ILE A 283 -3.61 12.12 13.52
N PHE A 284 -2.64 11.62 14.27
CA PHE A 284 -2.46 11.93 15.67
C PHE A 284 -1.33 12.95 15.85
N GLU A 285 -1.58 14.04 16.52
CA GLU A 285 -0.58 15.08 16.81
C GLU A 285 0.61 14.53 17.60
N THR A 286 0.42 13.44 18.33
CA THR A 286 1.43 12.77 19.13
C THR A 286 2.27 11.75 18.36
N THR A 287 1.96 11.44 17.10
CA THR A 287 2.80 10.59 16.24
C THR A 287 3.90 11.40 15.57
N ASP A 288 4.81 11.92 16.35
CA ASP A 288 5.97 12.72 15.94
C ASP A 288 7.19 11.87 15.56
N LYS A 289 7.13 10.55 15.80
CA LYS A 289 8.18 9.57 15.49
C LYS A 289 7.59 8.41 14.69
N ILE A 290 8.13 8.18 13.50
CA ILE A 290 7.86 6.96 12.73
C ILE A 290 8.60 5.80 13.40
N SER A 291 7.86 4.76 13.76
CA SER A 291 8.40 3.52 14.32
C SER A 291 8.81 2.53 13.23
N THR A 292 9.58 1.52 13.61
CA THR A 292 10.00 0.43 12.73
C THR A 292 9.45 -0.91 13.22
N HIS A 293 9.51 -1.96 12.40
CA HIS A 293 9.11 -3.29 12.85
C HIS A 293 9.99 -3.83 13.99
N ASP A 294 11.24 -3.35 14.11
CA ASP A 294 12.18 -3.76 15.16
C ASP A 294 11.94 -3.02 16.50
N ASP A 295 11.43 -1.78 16.44
CA ASP A 295 11.03 -0.95 17.58
C ASP A 295 9.66 -0.33 17.30
N PRO A 296 8.56 -1.13 17.43
CA PRO A 296 7.28 -0.79 16.85
C PRO A 296 6.45 0.22 17.66
N THR A 297 6.75 0.41 18.94
CA THR A 297 5.94 1.24 19.83
C THR A 297 6.75 2.18 20.70
N TYR A 298 6.09 3.24 21.15
CA TYR A 298 6.58 4.11 22.23
C TYR A 298 5.40 4.54 23.09
N ILE A 299 5.68 5.02 24.31
CA ILE A 299 4.63 5.50 25.22
C ILE A 299 4.72 7.01 25.31
N LYS A 300 3.58 7.70 25.09
CA LYS A 300 3.43 9.13 25.27
C LYS A 300 2.12 9.41 26.01
N HIS A 301 2.15 10.21 27.05
CA HIS A 301 1.00 10.47 27.94
C HIS A 301 0.33 9.21 28.52
N GLY A 302 1.12 8.14 28.76
CA GLY A 302 0.58 6.87 29.27
C GLY A 302 -0.13 6.01 28.21
N VAL A 303 -0.18 6.44 26.95
CA VAL A 303 -0.79 5.73 25.82
C VAL A 303 0.28 5.09 24.96
N VAL A 304 0.08 3.84 24.58
CA VAL A 304 0.96 3.09 23.67
C VAL A 304 0.69 3.55 22.25
N HIS A 305 1.73 4.00 21.54
CA HIS A 305 1.66 4.44 20.16
C HIS A 305 2.32 3.43 19.24
N TYR A 306 1.58 2.89 18.29
CA TYR A 306 2.10 2.11 17.18
C TYR A 306 1.99 2.94 15.90
N ALA A 307 3.12 3.37 15.36
CA ALA A 307 3.23 4.24 14.19
C ALA A 307 4.28 3.69 13.21
N VAL A 308 4.16 2.40 12.86
CA VAL A 308 5.09 1.71 11.96
C VAL A 308 4.70 1.94 10.53
N ALA A 309 5.61 2.52 9.75
CA ALA A 309 5.46 2.64 8.30
C ALA A 309 5.46 1.25 7.64
N ASN A 310 4.69 1.14 6.54
CA ASN A 310 4.64 -0.11 5.76
C ASN A 310 4.15 -1.34 6.57
N MET A 311 3.11 -1.18 7.38
CA MET A 311 2.50 -2.28 8.15
C MET A 311 2.32 -3.58 7.34
N PRO A 312 1.84 -3.57 6.07
CA PRO A 312 1.70 -4.80 5.27
C PRO A 312 3.01 -5.57 5.05
N GLY A 313 4.15 -4.93 5.21
CA GLY A 313 5.48 -5.59 5.13
C GLY A 313 5.72 -6.64 6.20
N ALA A 314 5.04 -6.55 7.35
CA ALA A 314 5.15 -7.53 8.44
C ALA A 314 4.45 -8.87 8.14
N VAL A 315 3.56 -8.93 7.15
CA VAL A 315 2.89 -10.17 6.69
C VAL A 315 3.14 -10.38 5.19
N PRO A 316 4.40 -10.56 4.79
CA PRO A 316 4.82 -10.46 3.38
C PRO A 316 4.15 -11.51 2.50
N ARG A 317 3.91 -12.72 2.99
CA ARG A 317 3.24 -13.77 2.21
C ARG A 317 1.80 -13.40 1.85
N THR A 318 1.01 -12.93 2.82
CA THR A 318 -0.37 -12.47 2.59
C THR A 318 -0.38 -11.25 1.66
N SER A 319 0.50 -10.30 1.92
CA SER A 319 0.60 -9.06 1.14
C SER A 319 1.04 -9.31 -0.30
N THR A 320 2.00 -10.23 -0.52
CA THR A 320 2.42 -10.65 -1.86
C THR A 320 1.27 -11.26 -2.65
N LEU A 321 0.55 -12.20 -2.06
CA LEU A 321 -0.58 -12.85 -2.73
C LEU A 321 -1.71 -11.85 -3.05
N ALA A 322 -2.05 -10.97 -2.09
CA ALA A 322 -3.07 -9.95 -2.29
C ALA A 322 -2.66 -8.93 -3.37
N LEU A 323 -1.41 -8.48 -3.36
CA LEU A 323 -0.87 -7.56 -4.36
C LEU A 323 -0.84 -8.22 -5.75
N ASN A 324 -0.27 -9.43 -5.85
CA ASN A 324 -0.20 -10.17 -7.10
C ASN A 324 -1.58 -10.36 -7.74
N ASN A 325 -2.59 -10.72 -6.96
CA ASN A 325 -3.97 -10.87 -7.47
C ASN A 325 -4.50 -9.58 -8.10
N ALA A 326 -4.14 -8.43 -7.58
CA ALA A 326 -4.57 -7.14 -8.11
C ALA A 326 -3.72 -6.65 -9.27
N THR A 327 -2.39 -6.84 -9.23
CA THR A 327 -1.45 -6.30 -10.23
C THR A 327 -1.33 -7.16 -11.47
N LEU A 328 -1.48 -8.49 -11.34
CA LEU A 328 -1.30 -9.45 -12.43
C LEU A 328 -2.15 -9.15 -13.66
N PRO A 329 -3.46 -8.83 -13.57
CA PRO A 329 -4.25 -8.50 -14.76
C PRO A 329 -3.69 -7.30 -15.55
N PHE A 330 -3.18 -6.28 -14.85
CA PHE A 330 -2.57 -5.10 -15.50
C PHE A 330 -1.19 -5.44 -16.08
N ALA A 331 -0.39 -6.24 -15.38
CA ALA A 331 0.88 -6.74 -15.89
C ALA A 331 0.68 -7.57 -17.18
N GLN A 332 -0.35 -8.42 -17.23
CA GLN A 332 -0.72 -9.19 -18.43
C GLN A 332 -1.15 -8.29 -19.59
N ILE A 333 -1.93 -7.23 -19.33
CA ILE A 333 -2.32 -6.26 -20.36
C ILE A 333 -1.08 -5.58 -20.96
N LEU A 334 -0.17 -5.10 -20.09
CA LEU A 334 1.09 -4.48 -20.52
C LEU A 334 1.95 -5.45 -21.33
N ALA A 335 2.03 -6.67 -20.87
CA ALA A 335 2.79 -7.75 -21.48
C ALA A 335 2.27 -8.14 -22.86
N ASN A 336 0.99 -8.38 -22.97
CA ASN A 336 0.37 -8.91 -24.18
C ASN A 336 0.20 -7.86 -25.28
N LYS A 337 -0.09 -6.60 -24.89
CA LYS A 337 -0.41 -5.52 -25.84
C LYS A 337 0.74 -4.54 -26.05
N GLY A 338 1.74 -4.54 -25.18
CA GLY A 338 2.70 -3.46 -25.08
C GLY A 338 2.06 -2.19 -24.52
N TYR A 339 2.87 -1.29 -23.96
CA TYR A 339 2.39 -0.13 -23.21
C TYR A 339 1.48 0.81 -24.01
N ARG A 340 1.78 1.06 -25.29
CA ARG A 340 0.98 2.00 -26.11
C ARG A 340 -0.46 1.54 -26.28
N GLU A 341 -0.67 0.28 -26.65
CA GLU A 341 -2.00 -0.28 -26.84
C GLU A 341 -2.69 -0.55 -25.49
N ALA A 342 -1.91 -0.90 -24.47
CA ALA A 342 -2.40 -1.03 -23.11
C ALA A 342 -3.03 0.28 -22.61
N PHE A 343 -2.35 1.42 -22.76
CA PHE A 343 -2.88 2.73 -22.33
C PHE A 343 -4.09 3.17 -23.16
N LYS A 344 -4.15 2.87 -24.46
CA LYS A 344 -5.31 3.17 -25.28
C LYS A 344 -6.54 2.35 -24.89
N SER A 345 -6.34 1.07 -24.58
CA SER A 345 -7.43 0.14 -24.29
C SER A 345 -7.84 0.09 -22.82
N ASN A 346 -7.03 0.66 -21.92
CA ASN A 346 -7.29 0.66 -20.49
C ASN A 346 -6.96 2.03 -19.88
N HIS A 347 -7.99 2.86 -19.72
CA HIS A 347 -7.86 4.21 -19.17
C HIS A 347 -7.33 4.20 -17.73
N ALA A 348 -7.73 3.24 -16.89
CA ALA A 348 -7.22 3.15 -15.52
C ALA A 348 -5.71 2.97 -15.50
N LEU A 349 -5.18 2.13 -16.39
CA LEU A 349 -3.75 1.91 -16.52
C LEU A 349 -3.01 3.16 -17.06
N SER A 350 -3.63 3.93 -17.96
CA SER A 350 -3.04 5.18 -18.47
C SER A 350 -2.88 6.23 -17.36
N LEU A 351 -3.77 6.27 -16.39
CA LEU A 351 -3.64 7.13 -15.20
C LEU A 351 -2.46 6.72 -14.29
N GLY A 352 -2.03 5.46 -14.40
CA GLY A 352 -0.83 4.94 -13.73
C GLY A 352 0.48 5.49 -14.29
N LEU A 353 0.48 6.05 -15.52
CA LEU A 353 1.71 6.55 -16.17
C LEU A 353 2.19 7.84 -15.52
N ASN A 354 3.31 7.78 -14.81
CA ASN A 354 3.89 8.91 -14.09
C ASN A 354 5.09 9.54 -14.81
N THR A 355 5.89 8.73 -15.53
CA THR A 355 6.99 9.21 -16.38
C THR A 355 6.98 8.53 -17.74
N TYR A 356 7.30 9.25 -18.79
CA TYR A 356 7.36 8.72 -20.15
C TYR A 356 8.35 9.51 -21.02
N LYS A 357 9.35 8.83 -21.55
CA LYS A 357 10.33 9.37 -22.52
C LYS A 357 10.89 10.75 -22.15
N GLY A 358 11.24 10.95 -20.89
CA GLY A 358 11.80 12.22 -20.42
C GLY A 358 10.75 13.24 -19.97
N HIS A 359 9.48 12.88 -19.90
CA HIS A 359 8.40 13.74 -19.42
C HIS A 359 7.81 13.23 -18.12
N VAL A 360 7.37 14.13 -17.24
CA VAL A 360 6.52 13.84 -16.10
C VAL A 360 5.07 13.92 -16.56
N THR A 361 4.32 12.82 -16.39
CA THR A 361 2.96 12.69 -16.90
C THR A 361 1.90 12.58 -15.78
N HIS A 362 2.29 12.79 -14.53
CA HIS A 362 1.39 12.90 -13.39
C HIS A 362 1.49 14.29 -12.78
N GLN A 363 0.34 14.99 -12.67
CA GLN A 363 0.29 16.39 -12.25
C GLN A 363 0.87 16.59 -10.84
N GLY A 364 0.46 15.78 -9.86
CA GLY A 364 0.94 15.90 -8.48
C GLY A 364 2.46 15.71 -8.34
N VAL A 365 3.08 14.89 -9.20
CA VAL A 365 4.55 14.74 -9.22
C VAL A 365 5.21 15.98 -9.80
N ALA A 366 4.66 16.52 -10.88
CA ALA A 366 5.17 17.74 -11.50
C ALA A 366 5.09 18.95 -10.54
N GLU A 367 3.97 19.09 -9.84
CA GLU A 367 3.76 20.17 -8.85
C GLU A 367 4.70 20.03 -7.65
N ALA A 368 4.95 18.81 -7.15
CA ALA A 368 5.82 18.57 -5.99
C ALA A 368 7.24 19.12 -6.19
N PHE A 369 7.77 19.06 -7.42
CA PHE A 369 9.15 19.46 -7.73
C PHE A 369 9.26 20.59 -8.75
N ASN A 370 8.16 21.29 -9.02
CA ASN A 370 8.10 22.36 -10.01
C ASN A 370 8.63 21.94 -11.40
N MET A 371 8.34 20.69 -11.79
CA MET A 371 8.68 20.15 -13.11
C MET A 371 7.60 20.43 -14.13
N LYS A 372 7.96 20.36 -15.42
CA LYS A 372 6.99 20.52 -16.51
C LYS A 372 6.04 19.31 -16.57
N TYR A 373 4.76 19.57 -16.40
CA TYR A 373 3.72 18.56 -16.62
C TYR A 373 3.42 18.38 -18.13
N THR A 374 3.27 17.15 -18.56
CA THR A 374 2.83 16.78 -19.92
C THR A 374 1.68 15.79 -19.77
N THR A 375 0.54 16.04 -20.41
CA THR A 375 -0.59 15.08 -20.33
C THR A 375 -0.20 13.75 -20.95
N VAL A 376 -0.81 12.67 -20.48
CA VAL A 376 -0.58 11.31 -21.05
C VAL A 376 -0.91 11.29 -22.55
N GLU A 377 -1.97 11.99 -22.96
CA GLU A 377 -2.38 12.08 -24.36
C GLU A 377 -1.33 12.76 -25.24
N ASP A 378 -0.74 13.86 -24.77
CA ASP A 378 0.30 14.57 -25.50
C ASP A 378 1.63 13.81 -25.51
N ALA A 379 1.97 13.14 -24.43
CA ALA A 379 3.18 12.34 -24.32
C ALA A 379 3.16 11.11 -25.25
N LEU A 380 1.98 10.56 -25.55
CA LEU A 380 1.82 9.36 -26.39
C LEU A 380 1.73 9.67 -27.89
N LYS A 381 1.57 10.94 -28.29
CA LYS A 381 1.63 11.38 -29.72
C LYS A 381 3.05 11.23 -30.25
#